data_8f43f1767715c918bdd9834427d85c71
#
_entry.id   8f43f1767715c918bdd9834427d85c71
#
_cell.length_a   1.000
_cell.length_b   1.000
_cell.length_c   1.000
_cell.angle_alpha   90.00
_cell.angle_beta   90.00
_cell.angle_gamma   90.00
#
_symmetry.space_group_name_H-M   'P 1'
#
loop_
_entity.id
_entity.type
_entity.pdbx_description
1 polymer ?
#
loop_
_entity_poly.entity_id
_entity_poly.type
_entity_poly.pdbx_seq_one_letter_code
_entity_poly.pdbx_strand_id
1 'polypeptide(L)'
;MDLYGEEPMETRRSDFGMRLKQCMDKYGPLCVGIDPHRKILTDWGYNVDAEGAELFSMRMLQAAHGRAAAVKFQTPMFERYGSRGFAALERVLYAARQMGIITIVDCLHGGLSTTISAIADAYFKPGAPLLADAITLLPYYGARSLSGLIDEALDNGRGVFIASLTSNQEGASLQTAIRQSGEYKGKTVAYGIASTAQKHNADIEGMGSVGLIIGATIGQWIKDSGVDPAKFTGPILSPGYGWQGAEAKDLKTVFRGTSGNVLVTVSRFIAAHGPDIAMLSQATESIALDVRQALLEATEEHHAEDDEESSAFGRATETSTPLTFVPVDGNGAQQSSAATRQPSDPAADGE
;
A
#
# COMPACT_ATOMS: atom_id res chain seq x y z
N MET A 1 -14.75 25.97 -24.68
CA MET A 1 -15.69 25.67 -23.58
C MET A 1 -14.86 24.90 -22.55
N ASP A 2 -14.36 25.61 -21.52
CA ASP A 2 -13.51 25.00 -20.47
C ASP A 2 -14.37 23.99 -19.70
N LEU A 3 -14.07 22.70 -19.90
CA LEU A 3 -14.73 21.59 -19.21
C LEU A 3 -14.17 21.40 -17.77
N TYR A 4 -13.16 22.16 -17.41
CA TYR A 4 -12.45 22.07 -16.15
C TYR A 4 -12.68 23.34 -15.34
N GLY A 5 -13.73 23.36 -14.53
CA GLY A 5 -13.91 24.40 -13.52
C GLY A 5 -12.68 24.44 -12.62
N GLU A 6 -12.13 25.64 -12.37
CA GLU A 6 -11.03 25.85 -11.45
C GLU A 6 -11.44 25.32 -10.07
N GLU A 7 -10.75 24.28 -9.57
CA GLU A 7 -10.81 23.92 -8.14
C GLU A 7 -10.18 25.06 -7.33
N PRO A 8 -10.76 25.46 -6.17
CA PRO A 8 -10.19 26.51 -5.35
C PRO A 8 -8.78 26.12 -4.93
N MET A 9 -7.81 26.99 -5.21
CA MET A 9 -6.38 26.85 -4.91
C MET A 9 -6.07 27.11 -3.43
N GLU A 10 -6.57 26.26 -2.53
CA GLU A 10 -6.03 26.09 -1.16
C GLU A 10 -5.78 24.61 -0.89
N THR A 11 -4.93 23.99 -1.69
CA THR A 11 -4.45 22.65 -1.41
C THR A 11 -3.26 22.75 -0.47
N ARG A 12 -3.50 22.40 0.81
CA ARG A 12 -2.42 22.14 1.74
C ARG A 12 -1.63 20.92 1.26
N ARG A 13 -0.30 21.02 1.32
CA ARG A 13 0.59 19.87 1.11
C ARG A 13 0.07 18.70 1.94
N SER A 14 -0.12 17.52 1.32
CA SER A 14 -0.48 16.25 1.95
C SER A 14 -1.93 16.07 2.46
N ASP A 15 -2.93 16.61 1.79
CA ASP A 15 -4.33 16.40 2.21
C ASP A 15 -4.97 15.06 1.75
N PHE A 16 -4.38 14.37 0.74
CA PHE A 16 -4.91 13.10 0.23
C PHE A 16 -5.10 12.05 1.32
N GLY A 17 -4.08 11.83 2.17
CA GLY A 17 -4.15 10.84 3.25
C GLY A 17 -5.32 11.12 4.19
N MET A 18 -5.48 12.37 4.60
CA MET A 18 -6.60 12.78 5.47
C MET A 18 -7.96 12.58 4.80
N ARG A 19 -8.12 12.99 3.54
CA ARG A 19 -9.37 12.77 2.79
C ARG A 19 -9.69 11.28 2.63
N LEU A 20 -8.69 10.47 2.31
CA LEU A 20 -8.85 9.02 2.21
C LEU A 20 -9.25 8.41 3.55
N LYS A 21 -8.59 8.79 4.64
CA LYS A 21 -8.92 8.30 6.00
C LYS A 21 -10.37 8.63 6.38
N GLN A 22 -10.83 9.85 6.12
CA GLN A 22 -12.22 10.25 6.35
C GLN A 22 -13.21 9.38 5.57
N CYS A 23 -12.91 9.07 4.29
CA CYS A 23 -13.73 8.17 3.49
C CYS A 23 -13.71 6.72 4.01
N MET A 24 -12.54 6.22 4.45
CA MET A 24 -12.40 4.89 5.05
C MET A 24 -13.19 4.77 6.36
N ASP A 25 -13.15 5.79 7.21
CA ASP A 25 -13.91 5.80 8.45
C ASP A 25 -15.41 5.79 8.19
N LYS A 26 -15.87 6.54 7.21
CA LYS A 26 -17.28 6.68 6.84
C LYS A 26 -17.84 5.45 6.13
N TYR A 27 -17.15 4.97 5.09
CA TYR A 27 -17.66 3.96 4.16
C TYR A 27 -17.02 2.58 4.32
N GLY A 28 -15.99 2.45 5.17
CA GLY A 28 -15.17 1.24 5.31
C GLY A 28 -13.94 1.24 4.42
N PRO A 29 -13.01 0.31 4.69
CA PRO A 29 -11.70 0.27 4.03
C PRO A 29 -11.73 -0.46 2.67
N LEU A 30 -12.79 -0.27 1.89
CA LEU A 30 -12.95 -0.87 0.57
C LEU A 30 -12.60 0.12 -0.54
N CYS A 31 -11.80 -0.35 -1.51
CA CYS A 31 -11.56 0.27 -2.80
C CYS A 31 -12.20 -0.59 -3.89
N VAL A 32 -13.18 -0.06 -4.62
CA VAL A 32 -13.80 -0.78 -5.74
C VAL A 32 -12.90 -0.70 -6.97
N GLY A 33 -12.40 -1.84 -7.45
CA GLY A 33 -11.63 -1.92 -8.68
C GLY A 33 -12.55 -1.82 -9.92
N ILE A 34 -12.22 -0.90 -10.81
CA ILE A 34 -12.92 -0.69 -12.09
C ILE A 34 -12.02 -1.21 -13.21
N ASP A 35 -12.14 -2.51 -13.44
CA ASP A 35 -11.30 -3.26 -14.37
C ASP A 35 -12.19 -3.88 -15.46
N PRO A 36 -12.48 -3.18 -16.58
CA PRO A 36 -13.39 -3.65 -17.64
C PRO A 36 -12.78 -4.82 -18.43
N HIS A 37 -12.71 -6.02 -17.79
CA HIS A 37 -12.26 -7.25 -18.43
C HIS A 37 -13.18 -7.65 -19.61
N ARG A 38 -12.59 -8.16 -20.70
CA ARG A 38 -13.33 -8.59 -21.90
C ARG A 38 -14.51 -9.50 -21.56
N LYS A 39 -14.26 -10.52 -20.73
CA LYS A 39 -15.30 -11.48 -20.32
C LYS A 39 -16.44 -10.79 -19.57
N ILE A 40 -16.15 -9.90 -18.66
CA ILE A 40 -17.18 -9.18 -17.86
C ILE A 40 -18.00 -8.26 -18.76
N LEU A 41 -17.37 -7.54 -19.70
CA LEU A 41 -18.11 -6.73 -20.68
C LEU A 41 -19.09 -7.58 -21.49
N THR A 42 -18.63 -8.74 -21.98
CA THR A 42 -19.48 -9.67 -22.72
C THR A 42 -20.59 -10.24 -21.85
N ASP A 43 -20.30 -10.66 -20.62
CA ASP A 43 -21.31 -11.20 -19.69
C ASP A 43 -22.38 -10.16 -19.34
N TRP A 44 -22.02 -8.86 -19.32
CA TRP A 44 -22.96 -7.76 -19.11
C TRP A 44 -23.70 -7.31 -20.37
N GLY A 45 -23.43 -7.93 -21.52
CA GLY A 45 -24.02 -7.59 -22.81
C GLY A 45 -23.47 -6.31 -23.45
N TYR A 46 -22.26 -5.86 -23.00
CA TYR A 46 -21.59 -4.71 -23.60
C TYR A 46 -20.61 -5.13 -24.69
N ASN A 47 -20.37 -4.22 -25.64
CA ASN A 47 -19.30 -4.39 -26.60
C ASN A 47 -17.93 -4.39 -25.92
N VAL A 48 -16.97 -5.12 -26.50
CA VAL A 48 -15.59 -5.16 -26.03
C VAL A 48 -14.79 -4.04 -26.70
N ASP A 49 -15.14 -2.81 -26.38
CA ASP A 49 -14.56 -1.56 -26.91
C ASP A 49 -14.50 -0.47 -25.82
N ALA A 50 -14.10 0.73 -26.22
CA ALA A 50 -13.98 1.87 -25.30
C ALA A 50 -15.33 2.32 -24.72
N GLU A 51 -16.42 2.23 -25.49
CA GLU A 51 -17.76 2.57 -25.04
C GLU A 51 -18.27 1.58 -24.00
N GLY A 52 -18.09 0.28 -24.25
CA GLY A 52 -18.43 -0.76 -23.27
C GLY A 52 -17.61 -0.64 -21.98
N ALA A 53 -16.33 -0.28 -22.07
CA ALA A 53 -15.50 -0.01 -20.91
C ALA A 53 -16.00 1.20 -20.10
N GLU A 54 -16.44 2.26 -20.77
CA GLU A 54 -17.02 3.44 -20.14
C GLU A 54 -18.37 3.13 -19.45
N LEU A 55 -19.27 2.44 -20.14
CA LEU A 55 -20.57 2.04 -19.57
C LEU A 55 -20.40 1.14 -18.34
N PHE A 56 -19.50 0.17 -18.41
CA PHE A 56 -19.13 -0.67 -17.25
C PHE A 56 -18.65 0.19 -16.10
N SER A 57 -17.71 1.11 -16.36
CA SER A 57 -17.11 1.97 -15.34
C SER A 57 -18.14 2.85 -14.65
N MET A 58 -19.06 3.44 -15.42
CA MET A 58 -20.14 4.25 -14.85
C MET A 58 -21.05 3.46 -13.91
N ARG A 59 -21.36 2.20 -14.24
CA ARG A 59 -22.16 1.33 -13.34
C ARG A 59 -21.41 0.98 -12.07
N MET A 60 -20.11 0.68 -12.17
CA MET A 60 -19.27 0.42 -11.01
C MET A 60 -19.13 1.65 -10.11
N LEU A 61 -19.01 2.86 -10.69
CA LEU A 61 -19.03 4.12 -9.93
C LEU A 61 -20.33 4.32 -9.16
N GLN A 62 -21.48 4.07 -9.81
CA GLN A 62 -22.80 4.16 -9.16
C GLN A 62 -22.93 3.18 -7.99
N ALA A 63 -22.40 1.96 -8.13
CA ALA A 63 -22.39 0.98 -7.06
C ALA A 63 -21.47 1.37 -5.90
N ALA A 64 -20.31 1.96 -6.19
CA ALA A 64 -19.32 2.37 -5.19
C ALA A 64 -19.72 3.64 -4.43
N HIS A 65 -20.48 4.54 -5.06
CA HIS A 65 -20.85 5.83 -4.48
C HIS A 65 -21.59 5.69 -3.15
N GLY A 66 -20.99 6.27 -2.08
CA GLY A 66 -21.52 6.21 -0.73
C GLY A 66 -21.36 4.86 -0.01
N ARG A 67 -20.61 3.88 -0.62
CA ARG A 67 -20.41 2.51 -0.08
C ARG A 67 -18.96 2.08 0.00
N ALA A 68 -18.06 2.76 -0.70
CA ALA A 68 -16.63 2.47 -0.69
C ALA A 68 -15.82 3.75 -0.46
N ALA A 69 -14.63 3.62 0.13
CA ALA A 69 -13.75 4.75 0.40
C ALA A 69 -13.13 5.34 -0.88
N ALA A 70 -12.86 4.50 -1.86
CA ALA A 70 -12.23 4.90 -3.11
C ALA A 70 -12.62 3.97 -4.27
N VAL A 71 -12.28 4.39 -5.49
CA VAL A 71 -12.29 3.53 -6.67
C VAL A 71 -10.91 3.51 -7.32
N LYS A 72 -10.56 2.38 -7.97
CA LYS A 72 -9.28 2.21 -8.66
C LYS A 72 -9.50 1.81 -10.11
N PHE A 73 -8.98 2.61 -11.05
CA PHE A 73 -9.04 2.36 -12.48
C PHE A 73 -7.73 1.71 -12.96
N GLN A 74 -7.82 0.54 -13.54
CA GLN A 74 -6.64 -0.13 -14.11
C GLN A 74 -6.39 0.36 -15.53
N THR A 75 -5.38 1.21 -15.73
CA THR A 75 -5.10 1.92 -16.99
C THR A 75 -4.98 1.00 -18.20
N PRO A 76 -4.27 -0.17 -18.15
CA PRO A 76 -4.17 -1.07 -19.28
C PRO A 76 -5.51 -1.56 -19.83
N MET A 77 -6.58 -1.57 -19.03
CA MET A 77 -7.91 -1.96 -19.47
C MET A 77 -8.56 -0.94 -20.40
N PHE A 78 -8.07 0.31 -20.39
CA PHE A 78 -8.46 1.39 -21.27
C PHE A 78 -7.45 1.59 -22.39
N GLU A 79 -6.15 1.52 -22.12
CA GLU A 79 -5.05 1.66 -23.09
C GLU A 79 -5.22 0.75 -24.31
N ARG A 80 -5.71 -0.48 -24.13
CA ARG A 80 -5.95 -1.43 -25.22
C ARG A 80 -6.90 -0.94 -26.30
N TYR A 81 -7.63 0.14 -26.05
CA TYR A 81 -8.53 0.80 -27.02
C TYR A 81 -7.92 2.08 -27.60
N GLY A 82 -6.64 2.36 -27.34
CA GLY A 82 -5.92 3.53 -27.82
C GLY A 82 -6.54 4.84 -27.34
N SER A 83 -6.54 5.86 -28.21
CA SER A 83 -7.05 7.19 -27.85
C SER A 83 -8.51 7.19 -27.39
N ARG A 84 -9.35 6.30 -27.93
CA ARG A 84 -10.75 6.17 -27.49
C ARG A 84 -10.86 5.65 -26.06
N GLY A 85 -9.97 4.73 -25.67
CA GLY A 85 -9.91 4.21 -24.30
C GLY A 85 -9.44 5.27 -23.31
N PHE A 86 -8.42 6.06 -23.65
CA PHE A 86 -7.99 7.19 -22.82
C PHE A 86 -9.07 8.24 -22.68
N ALA A 87 -9.80 8.57 -23.76
CA ALA A 87 -10.92 9.49 -23.68
C ALA A 87 -12.08 8.95 -22.81
N ALA A 88 -12.31 7.62 -22.79
CA ALA A 88 -13.25 7.00 -21.86
C ALA A 88 -12.76 7.10 -20.42
N LEU A 89 -11.47 6.82 -20.16
CA LEU A 89 -10.87 6.95 -18.82
C LEU A 89 -10.97 8.40 -18.30
N GLU A 90 -10.69 9.39 -19.12
CA GLU A 90 -10.82 10.81 -18.79
C GLU A 90 -12.25 11.16 -18.34
N ARG A 91 -13.27 10.71 -19.10
CA ARG A 91 -14.68 10.95 -18.75
C ARG A 91 -15.11 10.28 -17.45
N VAL A 92 -14.69 9.03 -17.21
CA VAL A 92 -15.08 8.31 -15.98
C VAL A 92 -14.35 8.86 -14.75
N LEU A 93 -13.10 9.32 -14.89
CA LEU A 93 -12.39 10.05 -13.84
C LEU A 93 -13.09 11.37 -13.50
N TYR A 94 -13.50 12.12 -14.53
CA TYR A 94 -14.30 13.34 -14.33
C TYR A 94 -15.60 13.03 -13.60
N ALA A 95 -16.34 12.00 -14.03
CA ALA A 95 -17.60 11.61 -13.38
C ALA A 95 -17.39 11.21 -11.91
N ALA A 96 -16.33 10.44 -11.60
CA ALA A 96 -16.02 10.07 -10.23
C ALA A 96 -15.76 11.28 -9.33
N ARG A 97 -15.01 12.28 -9.82
CA ARG A 97 -14.80 13.55 -9.11
C ARG A 97 -16.08 14.31 -8.85
N GLN A 98 -16.98 14.40 -9.86
CA GLN A 98 -18.31 15.05 -9.69
C GLN A 98 -19.19 14.33 -8.65
N MET A 99 -18.99 13.04 -8.46
CA MET A 99 -19.66 12.25 -7.43
C MET A 99 -18.95 12.34 -6.06
N GLY A 100 -17.82 13.04 -5.95
CA GLY A 100 -17.04 13.15 -4.70
C GLY A 100 -16.34 11.84 -4.29
N ILE A 101 -16.07 10.94 -5.24
CA ILE A 101 -15.42 9.66 -5.00
C ILE A 101 -13.91 9.84 -5.15
N ILE A 102 -13.13 9.36 -4.18
CA ILE A 102 -11.66 9.33 -4.27
C ILE A 102 -11.24 8.36 -5.37
N THR A 103 -10.38 8.85 -6.27
CA THR A 103 -9.91 8.11 -7.45
C THR A 103 -8.44 7.70 -7.33
N ILE A 104 -8.15 6.45 -7.65
CA ILE A 104 -6.79 5.91 -7.77
C ILE A 104 -6.62 5.42 -9.20
N VAL A 105 -5.60 5.90 -9.94
CA VAL A 105 -5.27 5.37 -11.25
C VAL A 105 -4.12 4.39 -11.13
N ASP A 106 -4.40 3.12 -11.47
CA ASP A 106 -3.44 2.03 -11.41
C ASP A 106 -2.68 1.90 -12.72
N CYS A 107 -1.64 2.70 -12.85
CA CYS A 107 -0.79 2.81 -14.04
C CYS A 107 0.63 2.27 -13.82
N LEU A 108 1.04 1.99 -12.58
CA LEU A 108 2.37 1.51 -12.22
C LEU A 108 3.50 2.28 -12.92
N HIS A 109 3.36 3.59 -12.99
CA HIS A 109 4.36 4.44 -13.64
C HIS A 109 5.67 4.48 -12.85
N GLY A 110 6.74 4.68 -13.58
CA GLY A 110 8.09 4.93 -13.07
C GLY A 110 8.90 5.66 -14.13
N GLY A 111 10.03 6.23 -13.75
CA GLY A 111 10.86 6.95 -14.69
C GLY A 111 11.90 7.82 -14.03
N LEU A 112 12.52 8.67 -14.83
CA LEU A 112 13.58 9.60 -14.42
C LEU A 112 13.29 10.99 -14.96
N SER A 113 13.72 12.02 -14.23
CA SER A 113 13.77 13.41 -14.66
C SER A 113 12.50 13.91 -15.40
N THR A 114 12.61 14.21 -16.69
CA THR A 114 11.52 14.77 -17.51
C THR A 114 10.31 13.85 -17.68
N THR A 115 10.50 12.53 -17.62
CA THR A 115 9.39 11.57 -17.61
C THR A 115 8.52 11.74 -16.37
N ILE A 116 9.12 11.96 -15.21
CA ILE A 116 8.44 12.23 -13.95
C ILE A 116 7.56 13.47 -14.06
N SER A 117 8.09 14.57 -14.64
CA SER A 117 7.33 15.81 -14.83
C SER A 117 6.13 15.60 -15.77
N ALA A 118 6.29 14.85 -16.86
CA ALA A 118 5.20 14.56 -17.78
C ALA A 118 4.10 13.69 -17.13
N ILE A 119 4.46 12.78 -16.22
CA ILE A 119 3.49 12.02 -15.42
C ILE A 119 2.71 12.97 -14.50
N ALA A 120 3.40 13.88 -13.79
CA ALA A 120 2.74 14.86 -12.93
C ALA A 120 1.76 15.76 -13.73
N ASP A 121 2.15 16.20 -14.92
CA ASP A 121 1.29 17.00 -15.83
C ASP A 121 0.03 16.23 -16.25
N ALA A 122 0.12 14.90 -16.37
CA ALA A 122 -1.02 14.09 -16.82
C ALA A 122 -2.00 13.79 -15.68
N TYR A 123 -1.54 13.68 -14.41
CA TYR A 123 -2.35 13.12 -13.32
C TYR A 123 -2.58 14.04 -12.12
N PHE A 124 -1.72 15.02 -11.84
CA PHE A 124 -1.75 15.74 -10.55
C PHE A 124 -2.07 17.22 -10.65
N LYS A 125 -1.62 17.89 -11.70
CA LYS A 125 -1.75 19.34 -11.82
C LYS A 125 -3.18 19.76 -12.09
N PRO A 126 -3.62 20.95 -11.65
CA PRO A 126 -4.91 21.50 -12.04
C PRO A 126 -5.09 21.48 -13.55
N GLY A 127 -6.23 20.98 -14.03
CA GLY A 127 -6.50 20.81 -15.44
C GLY A 127 -5.85 19.61 -16.12
N ALA A 128 -5.16 18.75 -15.38
CA ALA A 128 -4.61 17.51 -15.91
C ALA A 128 -5.69 16.64 -16.57
N PRO A 129 -5.44 16.09 -17.78
CA PRO A 129 -6.45 15.33 -18.51
C PRO A 129 -6.91 14.08 -17.78
N LEU A 130 -6.01 13.42 -17.07
CA LEU A 130 -6.27 12.21 -16.27
C LEU A 130 -6.21 12.51 -14.76
N LEU A 131 -6.66 13.70 -14.36
CA LEU A 131 -6.60 14.15 -12.97
C LEU A 131 -7.18 13.10 -12.04
N ALA A 132 -6.37 12.66 -11.07
CA ALA A 132 -6.70 11.65 -10.08
C ALA A 132 -6.27 12.10 -8.68
N ASP A 133 -6.87 11.51 -7.63
CA ASP A 133 -6.46 11.76 -6.25
C ASP A 133 -5.16 11.03 -5.92
N ALA A 134 -4.90 9.86 -6.53
CA ALA A 134 -3.63 9.16 -6.41
C ALA A 134 -3.34 8.31 -7.65
N ILE A 135 -2.05 7.95 -7.83
CA ILE A 135 -1.63 6.95 -8.82
C ILE A 135 -0.74 5.88 -8.20
N THR A 136 -0.60 4.75 -8.88
CA THR A 136 0.33 3.70 -8.49
C THR A 136 1.68 3.85 -9.20
N LEU A 137 2.77 3.54 -8.48
CA LEU A 137 4.14 3.70 -8.95
C LEU A 137 4.93 2.40 -8.86
N LEU A 138 5.78 2.15 -9.85
CA LEU A 138 6.71 1.02 -9.88
C LEU A 138 8.15 1.50 -9.61
N PRO A 139 8.78 1.12 -8.49
CA PRO A 139 10.08 1.65 -8.06
C PRO A 139 11.28 0.89 -8.66
N TYR A 140 11.19 0.38 -9.88
CA TYR A 140 12.25 -0.44 -10.48
C TYR A 140 13.55 0.32 -10.71
N TYR A 141 13.49 1.63 -10.96
CA TYR A 141 14.66 2.53 -11.04
C TYR A 141 15.21 2.92 -9.64
N GLY A 142 14.70 2.30 -8.58
CA GLY A 142 14.96 2.65 -7.19
C GLY A 142 13.92 3.63 -6.63
N ALA A 143 13.46 3.43 -5.39
CA ALA A 143 12.38 4.24 -4.82
C ALA A 143 12.70 5.75 -4.79
N ARG A 144 13.98 6.13 -4.59
CA ARG A 144 14.41 7.54 -4.59
C ARG A 144 14.28 8.22 -5.96
N SER A 145 14.23 7.47 -7.08
CA SER A 145 13.98 8.09 -8.38
C SER A 145 12.58 8.68 -8.51
N LEU A 146 11.66 8.26 -7.65
CA LEU A 146 10.28 8.72 -7.61
C LEU A 146 10.07 9.99 -6.77
N SER A 147 11.09 10.47 -6.02
CA SER A 147 10.94 11.59 -5.07
C SER A 147 10.35 12.84 -5.72
N GLY A 148 10.81 13.22 -6.91
CA GLY A 148 10.26 14.39 -7.60
C GLY A 148 8.79 14.24 -7.98
N LEU A 149 8.32 13.01 -8.32
CA LEU A 149 6.91 12.75 -8.60
C LEU A 149 6.08 12.73 -7.32
N ILE A 150 6.64 12.23 -6.24
CA ILE A 150 6.01 12.26 -4.92
C ILE A 150 5.84 13.71 -4.47
N ASP A 151 6.88 14.53 -4.60
CA ASP A 151 6.81 15.95 -4.23
C ASP A 151 5.74 16.70 -5.06
N GLU A 152 5.69 16.49 -6.38
CA GLU A 152 4.64 17.04 -7.25
C GLU A 152 3.24 16.58 -6.83
N ALA A 153 3.05 15.32 -6.46
CA ALA A 153 1.77 14.83 -5.96
C ALA A 153 1.38 15.54 -4.66
N LEU A 154 2.29 15.60 -3.68
CA LEU A 154 2.06 16.23 -2.38
C LEU A 154 1.77 17.73 -2.51
N ASP A 155 2.50 18.44 -3.37
CA ASP A 155 2.31 19.87 -3.60
C ASP A 155 0.94 20.18 -4.23
N ASN A 156 0.34 19.22 -4.92
CA ASN A 156 -1.01 19.33 -5.48
C ASN A 156 -2.09 18.64 -4.62
N GLY A 157 -1.81 18.31 -3.34
CA GLY A 157 -2.75 17.65 -2.44
C GLY A 157 -3.17 16.24 -2.88
N ARG A 158 -2.31 15.58 -3.66
CA ARG A 158 -2.54 14.23 -4.21
C ARG A 158 -1.66 13.21 -3.50
N GLY A 159 -1.91 11.93 -3.76
CA GLY A 159 -1.16 10.83 -3.18
C GLY A 159 -0.55 9.90 -4.21
N VAL A 160 0.27 8.99 -3.72
CA VAL A 160 0.86 7.91 -4.52
C VAL A 160 0.83 6.60 -3.76
N PHE A 161 0.79 5.48 -4.48
CA PHE A 161 0.99 4.14 -3.91
C PHE A 161 2.18 3.47 -4.60
N ILE A 162 3.22 3.13 -3.85
CA ILE A 162 4.45 2.54 -4.39
C ILE A 162 4.38 1.02 -4.23
N ALA A 163 4.58 0.27 -5.32
CA ALA A 163 4.63 -1.19 -5.28
C ALA A 163 5.80 -1.66 -4.41
N SER A 164 5.50 -2.34 -3.31
CA SER A 164 6.50 -2.87 -2.36
C SER A 164 6.46 -4.40 -2.30
N LEU A 165 5.29 -4.96 -1.97
CA LEU A 165 5.06 -6.41 -1.89
C LEU A 165 3.81 -6.74 -2.70
N THR A 166 4.00 -7.24 -3.91
CA THR A 166 2.89 -7.53 -4.83
C THR A 166 2.31 -8.92 -4.62
N SER A 167 1.05 -9.12 -4.98
CA SER A 167 0.30 -10.36 -4.70
C SER A 167 0.75 -11.57 -5.53
N ASN A 168 1.58 -11.41 -6.55
CA ASN A 168 2.08 -12.46 -7.42
C ASN A 168 3.34 -13.13 -6.83
N GLN A 169 3.43 -14.45 -6.96
CA GLN A 169 4.52 -15.24 -6.36
C GLN A 169 5.90 -14.91 -6.93
N GLU A 170 5.99 -14.56 -8.22
CA GLU A 170 7.24 -14.20 -8.91
C GLU A 170 7.90 -12.95 -8.28
N GLY A 171 7.10 -12.07 -7.69
CA GLY A 171 7.57 -10.87 -7.02
C GLY A 171 8.47 -11.14 -5.82
N ALA A 172 8.29 -12.27 -5.13
CA ALA A 172 9.04 -12.60 -3.93
C ALA A 172 10.56 -12.59 -4.16
N SER A 173 11.05 -13.18 -5.25
CA SER A 173 12.49 -13.27 -5.55
C SER A 173 13.17 -11.91 -5.73
N LEU A 174 12.45 -10.90 -6.22
CA LEU A 174 12.94 -9.53 -6.36
C LEU A 174 12.75 -8.72 -5.06
N GLN A 175 11.56 -8.80 -4.48
CA GLN A 175 11.14 -7.92 -3.39
C GLN A 175 11.82 -8.27 -2.05
N THR A 176 12.15 -9.55 -1.84
CA THR A 176 12.91 -10.02 -0.67
C THR A 176 14.43 -10.09 -0.91
N ALA A 177 14.92 -9.77 -2.12
CA ALA A 177 16.35 -9.73 -2.43
C ALA A 177 17.07 -8.70 -1.54
N ILE A 178 18.29 -9.06 -1.09
CA ILE A 178 19.10 -8.22 -0.20
C ILE A 178 19.87 -7.18 -1.01
N ARG A 179 19.73 -5.92 -0.64
CA ARG A 179 20.40 -4.77 -1.25
C ARG A 179 21.89 -4.78 -0.94
N GLN A 180 22.71 -4.68 -1.99
CA GLN A 180 24.18 -4.70 -1.87
C GLN A 180 24.79 -3.32 -1.62
N SER A 181 24.02 -2.23 -1.83
CA SER A 181 24.51 -0.85 -1.74
C SER A 181 23.42 0.14 -1.31
N GLY A 182 23.83 1.38 -1.06
CA GLY A 182 22.95 2.49 -0.70
C GLY A 182 22.54 2.50 0.76
N GLU A 183 21.64 3.40 1.13
CA GLU A 183 21.22 3.70 2.50
C GLU A 183 20.72 2.45 3.26
N TYR A 184 19.99 1.56 2.57
CA TYR A 184 19.44 0.35 3.18
C TYR A 184 20.22 -0.91 2.80
N LYS A 185 21.57 -0.83 2.68
CA LYS A 185 22.44 -1.99 2.46
C LYS A 185 22.19 -3.07 3.54
N GLY A 186 22.08 -4.32 3.12
CA GLY A 186 21.81 -5.45 4.00
C GLY A 186 20.33 -5.64 4.37
N LYS A 187 19.44 -4.76 3.92
CA LYS A 187 17.98 -4.92 4.04
C LYS A 187 17.40 -5.35 2.70
N THR A 188 16.16 -5.83 2.71
CA THR A 188 15.48 -6.24 1.48
C THR A 188 15.15 -5.06 0.57
N VAL A 189 14.82 -5.34 -0.68
CA VAL A 189 14.33 -4.34 -1.63
C VAL A 189 13.03 -3.74 -1.11
N ALA A 190 12.06 -4.57 -0.68
CA ALA A 190 10.78 -4.13 -0.13
C ALA A 190 10.94 -3.22 1.10
N TYR A 191 11.82 -3.59 2.04
CA TYR A 191 12.14 -2.75 3.20
C TYR A 191 12.63 -1.36 2.78
N GLY A 192 13.55 -1.31 1.81
CA GLY A 192 14.09 -0.04 1.32
C GLY A 192 13.01 0.85 0.66
N ILE A 193 12.05 0.24 -0.05
CA ILE A 193 10.90 0.94 -0.64
C ILE A 193 10.00 1.49 0.47
N ALA A 194 9.60 0.65 1.42
CA ALA A 194 8.72 1.03 2.53
C ALA A 194 9.35 2.14 3.39
N SER A 195 10.64 2.03 3.71
CA SER A 195 11.36 3.06 4.46
C SER A 195 11.47 4.38 3.70
N THR A 196 11.59 4.34 2.37
CA THR A 196 11.59 5.56 1.55
C THR A 196 10.22 6.23 1.56
N ALA A 197 9.14 5.47 1.43
CA ALA A 197 7.77 5.98 1.53
C ALA A 197 7.49 6.57 2.92
N GLN A 198 7.91 5.87 3.98
CA GLN A 198 7.73 6.33 5.37
C GLN A 198 8.39 7.68 5.64
N LYS A 199 9.53 7.99 5.03
CA LYS A 199 10.19 9.28 5.19
C LYS A 199 9.34 10.46 4.71
N HIS A 200 8.55 10.28 3.66
CA HIS A 200 7.65 11.33 3.18
C HIS A 200 6.43 11.53 4.09
N ASN A 201 6.13 10.56 4.96
CA ASN A 201 5.03 10.62 5.92
C ASN A 201 5.48 11.00 7.35
N ALA A 202 6.80 11.12 7.63
CA ALA A 202 7.34 11.19 8.99
C ALA A 202 6.81 12.36 9.83
N ASP A 203 6.57 13.51 9.19
CA ASP A 203 6.14 14.74 9.86
C ASP A 203 4.64 15.01 9.69
N ILE A 204 3.87 14.00 9.25
CA ILE A 204 2.43 14.13 9.03
C ILE A 204 1.67 13.60 10.23
N GLU A 205 0.84 14.45 10.85
CA GLU A 205 -0.11 14.02 11.87
C GLU A 205 -1.25 13.22 11.21
N GLY A 206 -1.46 11.98 11.66
CA GLY A 206 -2.45 11.07 11.09
C GLY A 206 -1.92 10.28 9.88
N MET A 207 -2.78 9.98 8.92
CA MET A 207 -2.43 9.19 7.75
C MET A 207 -1.74 10.04 6.68
N GLY A 208 -0.49 9.70 6.34
CA GLY A 208 0.25 10.35 5.26
C GLY A 208 -0.33 10.10 3.87
N SER A 209 0.21 10.77 2.85
CA SER A 209 -0.27 10.68 1.45
C SER A 209 0.59 9.79 0.55
N VAL A 210 1.70 9.26 1.06
CA VAL A 210 2.57 8.32 0.35
C VAL A 210 2.31 6.91 0.85
N GLY A 211 1.63 6.12 0.03
CA GLY A 211 1.19 4.77 0.34
C GLY A 211 2.09 3.68 -0.22
N LEU A 212 1.80 2.44 0.17
CA LEU A 212 2.40 1.23 -0.35
C LEU A 212 1.35 0.33 -0.99
N ILE A 213 1.76 -0.47 -1.97
CA ILE A 213 0.99 -1.63 -2.40
C ILE A 213 1.56 -2.85 -1.68
N ILE A 214 0.71 -3.51 -0.89
CA ILE A 214 1.01 -4.76 -0.18
C ILE A 214 -0.13 -5.73 -0.43
N GLY A 215 0.15 -6.82 -1.14
CA GLY A 215 -0.86 -7.82 -1.51
C GLY A 215 -1.40 -8.58 -0.31
N ALA A 216 -2.69 -8.90 -0.30
CA ALA A 216 -3.32 -9.72 0.74
C ALA A 216 -2.84 -11.17 0.74
N THR A 217 -2.25 -11.67 -0.36
CA THR A 217 -1.83 -13.07 -0.53
C THR A 217 -0.39 -13.36 -0.09
N ILE A 218 0.34 -12.36 0.44
CA ILE A 218 1.79 -12.46 0.72
C ILE A 218 2.13 -13.00 2.12
N GLY A 219 1.15 -13.49 2.88
CA GLY A 219 1.32 -13.85 4.29
C GLY A 219 2.54 -14.72 4.62
N GLN A 220 2.97 -15.57 3.66
CA GLN A 220 4.11 -16.45 3.85
C GLN A 220 5.48 -15.76 3.80
N TRP A 221 5.61 -14.60 3.14
CA TRP A 221 6.89 -13.90 3.02
C TRP A 221 6.91 -12.46 3.56
N ILE A 222 5.83 -12.02 4.22
CA ILE A 222 5.81 -10.69 4.85
C ILE A 222 6.95 -10.55 5.87
N LYS A 223 7.21 -11.59 6.66
CA LYS A 223 8.28 -11.61 7.67
C LYS A 223 9.67 -11.54 7.02
N ASP A 224 9.87 -12.27 5.93
CA ASP A 224 11.16 -12.29 5.21
C ASP A 224 11.45 -10.96 4.52
N SER A 225 10.41 -10.19 4.21
CA SER A 225 10.55 -8.87 3.59
C SER A 225 11.14 -7.82 4.53
N GLY A 226 10.98 -7.99 5.84
CA GLY A 226 11.33 -7.00 6.85
C GLY A 226 10.45 -5.75 6.85
N VAL A 227 9.36 -5.74 6.07
CA VAL A 227 8.34 -4.69 6.11
C VAL A 227 7.36 -5.00 7.23
N ASP A 228 7.11 -4.02 8.08
CA ASP A 228 6.13 -4.09 9.16
C ASP A 228 4.96 -3.14 8.84
N PRO A 229 3.81 -3.65 8.37
CA PRO A 229 2.66 -2.82 8.04
C PRO A 229 2.10 -2.03 9.22
N ALA A 230 2.24 -2.55 10.46
CA ALA A 230 1.75 -1.89 11.66
C ALA A 230 2.50 -0.59 11.99
N LYS A 231 3.76 -0.47 11.55
CA LYS A 231 4.59 0.73 11.75
C LYS A 231 4.53 1.73 10.60
N PHE A 232 3.80 1.40 9.55
CA PHE A 232 3.69 2.28 8.39
C PHE A 232 2.54 3.27 8.55
N THR A 233 2.81 4.58 8.44
CA THR A 233 1.84 5.64 8.71
C THR A 233 1.11 6.16 7.45
N GLY A 234 1.48 5.71 6.27
CA GLY A 234 0.74 5.99 5.03
C GLY A 234 -0.35 4.96 4.74
N PRO A 235 -1.19 5.17 3.72
CA PRO A 235 -2.19 4.20 3.31
C PRO A 235 -1.55 2.97 2.65
N ILE A 236 -2.13 1.80 2.88
CA ILE A 236 -1.73 0.55 2.26
C ILE A 236 -2.83 0.10 1.30
N LEU A 237 -2.56 0.10 0.00
CA LEU A 237 -3.44 -0.46 -1.01
C LEU A 237 -3.21 -1.96 -1.11
N SER A 238 -4.22 -2.78 -0.79
CA SER A 238 -4.10 -4.23 -0.73
C SER A 238 -4.94 -4.92 -1.80
N PRO A 239 -4.35 -5.33 -2.94
CA PRO A 239 -5.01 -6.21 -3.90
C PRO A 239 -4.95 -7.68 -3.47
N GLY A 240 -5.84 -8.50 -4.05
CA GLY A 240 -5.81 -9.95 -3.92
C GLY A 240 -6.97 -10.58 -3.16
N TYR A 241 -7.80 -9.78 -2.49
CA TYR A 241 -8.97 -10.26 -1.76
C TYR A 241 -10.06 -10.83 -2.69
N GLY A 242 -10.63 -11.96 -2.30
CA GLY A 242 -11.69 -12.66 -3.02
C GLY A 242 -11.18 -13.38 -4.27
N TRP A 243 -11.19 -12.76 -5.43
CA TRP A 243 -10.90 -13.42 -6.71
C TRP A 243 -9.50 -14.04 -6.84
N GLN A 244 -8.47 -13.49 -6.19
CA GLN A 244 -7.11 -14.03 -6.18
C GLN A 244 -6.88 -15.02 -5.04
N GLY A 245 -7.91 -15.31 -4.25
CA GLY A 245 -7.91 -16.34 -3.23
C GLY A 245 -7.61 -15.86 -1.81
N ALA A 246 -7.31 -14.59 -1.58
CA ALA A 246 -7.19 -14.09 -0.21
C ALA A 246 -8.57 -13.96 0.44
N GLU A 247 -8.65 -14.35 1.70
CA GLU A 247 -9.84 -14.34 2.55
C GLU A 247 -9.60 -13.43 3.78
N ALA A 248 -10.60 -13.28 4.64
CA ALA A 248 -10.51 -12.50 5.88
C ALA A 248 -9.31 -12.89 6.77
N LYS A 249 -9.02 -14.19 6.87
CA LYS A 249 -7.87 -14.69 7.63
C LYS A 249 -6.51 -14.21 7.11
N ASP A 250 -6.41 -14.02 5.78
CA ASP A 250 -5.16 -13.55 5.15
C ASP A 250 -4.95 -12.07 5.44
N LEU A 251 -6.04 -11.26 5.44
CA LEU A 251 -5.98 -9.86 5.88
C LEU A 251 -5.51 -9.76 7.33
N LYS A 252 -6.05 -10.61 8.22
CA LYS A 252 -5.63 -10.64 9.63
C LYS A 252 -4.15 -10.99 9.78
N THR A 253 -3.66 -11.93 8.97
CA THR A 253 -2.25 -12.36 9.03
C THR A 253 -1.30 -11.27 8.52
N VAL A 254 -1.62 -10.63 7.39
CA VAL A 254 -0.74 -9.65 6.72
C VAL A 254 -0.78 -8.29 7.41
N PHE A 255 -1.96 -7.88 7.91
CA PHE A 255 -2.19 -6.52 8.41
C PHE A 255 -2.45 -6.45 9.91
N ARG A 256 -1.95 -7.43 10.65
CA ARG A 256 -2.03 -7.47 12.10
C ARG A 256 -1.41 -6.20 12.72
N GLY A 257 -2.14 -5.59 13.65
CA GLY A 257 -1.69 -4.40 14.37
C GLY A 257 -1.68 -3.10 13.57
N THR A 258 -2.23 -3.09 12.34
CA THR A 258 -2.33 -1.84 11.57
C THR A 258 -3.38 -0.90 12.15
N SER A 259 -3.13 0.41 12.05
CA SER A 259 -3.96 1.46 12.65
C SER A 259 -5.10 1.98 11.76
N GLY A 260 -5.76 1.09 10.98
CA GLY A 260 -6.88 1.47 10.12
C GLY A 260 -6.46 2.22 8.85
N ASN A 261 -5.26 1.96 8.35
CA ASN A 261 -4.69 2.56 7.13
C ASN A 261 -4.66 1.58 5.94
N VAL A 262 -5.26 0.40 6.05
CA VAL A 262 -5.32 -0.61 4.98
C VAL A 262 -6.56 -0.40 4.14
N LEU A 263 -6.39 -0.20 2.83
CA LEU A 263 -7.44 -0.04 1.82
C LEU A 263 -7.46 -1.28 0.92
N VAL A 264 -8.44 -2.15 1.09
CA VAL A 264 -8.53 -3.43 0.36
C VAL A 264 -9.21 -3.24 -0.99
N THR A 265 -8.55 -3.66 -2.08
CA THR A 265 -9.09 -3.52 -3.43
C THR A 265 -9.81 -4.79 -3.88
N VAL A 266 -11.09 -4.65 -4.27
CA VAL A 266 -11.92 -5.73 -4.81
C VAL A 266 -12.56 -5.28 -6.14
N SER A 267 -12.38 -6.07 -7.20
CA SER A 267 -12.85 -5.76 -8.55
C SER A 267 -13.83 -6.84 -9.06
N ARG A 268 -13.29 -7.92 -9.62
CA ARG A 268 -14.09 -8.98 -10.29
C ARG A 268 -15.13 -9.61 -9.39
N PHE A 269 -14.87 -9.71 -8.09
CA PHE A 269 -15.81 -10.29 -7.13
C PHE A 269 -17.08 -9.43 -6.99
N ILE A 270 -16.95 -8.10 -7.05
CA ILE A 270 -18.10 -7.18 -7.11
C ILE A 270 -18.75 -7.24 -8.50
N ALA A 271 -17.94 -7.11 -9.55
CA ALA A 271 -18.43 -7.04 -10.93
C ALA A 271 -19.19 -8.31 -11.38
N ALA A 272 -18.94 -9.45 -10.76
CA ALA A 272 -19.68 -10.70 -11.04
C ALA A 272 -21.17 -10.60 -10.71
N HIS A 273 -21.60 -9.61 -9.91
CA HIS A 273 -23.01 -9.38 -9.55
C HIS A 273 -23.75 -8.42 -10.52
N GLY A 274 -23.03 -7.87 -11.52
CA GLY A 274 -23.65 -6.95 -12.49
C GLY A 274 -24.32 -7.66 -13.68
N PRO A 275 -24.95 -6.87 -14.57
CA PRO A 275 -24.93 -5.41 -14.67
C PRO A 275 -25.96 -4.65 -13.81
N ASP A 276 -26.79 -5.33 -13.03
CA ASP A 276 -27.81 -4.68 -12.20
C ASP A 276 -27.16 -3.85 -11.08
N ILE A 277 -27.54 -2.56 -10.98
CA ILE A 277 -26.96 -1.63 -10.02
C ILE A 277 -27.31 -1.98 -8.57
N ALA A 278 -28.51 -2.50 -8.33
CA ALA A 278 -28.92 -2.87 -6.96
C ALA A 278 -28.10 -4.07 -6.46
N MET A 279 -27.88 -5.06 -7.33
CA MET A 279 -27.03 -6.22 -7.00
C MET A 279 -25.57 -5.83 -6.80
N LEU A 280 -25.02 -4.96 -7.66
CA LEU A 280 -23.67 -4.41 -7.51
C LEU A 280 -23.52 -3.63 -6.20
N SER A 281 -24.50 -2.79 -5.87
CA SER A 281 -24.51 -2.00 -4.62
C SER A 281 -24.56 -2.90 -3.40
N GLN A 282 -25.42 -3.90 -3.39
CA GLN A 282 -25.52 -4.88 -2.29
C GLN A 282 -24.23 -5.66 -2.12
N ALA A 283 -23.61 -6.13 -3.21
CA ALA A 283 -22.32 -6.81 -3.16
C ALA A 283 -21.23 -5.88 -2.60
N THR A 284 -21.19 -4.61 -3.05
CA THR A 284 -20.24 -3.62 -2.55
C THR A 284 -20.38 -3.40 -1.04
N GLU A 285 -21.60 -3.23 -0.55
CA GLU A 285 -21.89 -3.06 0.87
C GLU A 285 -21.49 -4.28 1.71
N SER A 286 -21.86 -5.47 1.26
CA SER A 286 -21.52 -6.73 1.96
C SER A 286 -20.00 -6.90 2.07
N ILE A 287 -19.27 -6.66 0.98
CA ILE A 287 -17.81 -6.79 0.96
C ILE A 287 -17.15 -5.71 1.83
N ALA A 288 -17.68 -4.48 1.84
CA ALA A 288 -17.14 -3.41 2.68
C ALA A 288 -17.25 -3.75 4.16
N LEU A 289 -18.36 -4.37 4.57
CA LEU A 289 -18.56 -4.84 5.95
C LEU A 289 -17.63 -6.00 6.30
N ASP A 290 -17.49 -6.98 5.42
CA ASP A 290 -16.63 -8.15 5.61
C ASP A 290 -15.16 -7.76 5.76
N VAL A 291 -14.65 -6.90 4.88
CA VAL A 291 -13.29 -6.36 4.95
C VAL A 291 -13.06 -5.53 6.21
N ARG A 292 -14.03 -4.67 6.58
CA ARG A 292 -13.96 -3.88 7.81
C ARG A 292 -13.84 -4.77 9.03
N GLN A 293 -14.68 -5.79 9.15
CA GLN A 293 -14.67 -6.73 10.26
C GLN A 293 -13.32 -7.47 10.35
N ALA A 294 -12.81 -7.98 9.23
CA ALA A 294 -11.54 -8.69 9.20
C ALA A 294 -10.36 -7.83 9.68
N LEU A 295 -10.32 -6.55 9.30
CA LEU A 295 -9.24 -5.64 9.70
C LEU A 295 -9.38 -5.17 11.16
N LEU A 296 -10.61 -5.01 11.69
CA LEU A 296 -10.83 -4.72 13.10
C LEU A 296 -10.35 -5.86 13.99
N GLU A 297 -10.71 -7.11 13.66
CA GLU A 297 -10.27 -8.29 14.39
C GLU A 297 -8.74 -8.46 14.35
N ALA A 298 -8.07 -8.10 13.22
CA ALA A 298 -6.61 -8.10 13.12
C ALA A 298 -5.94 -7.13 14.10
N THR A 299 -6.58 -6.01 14.40
CA THR A 299 -6.08 -5.00 15.34
C THR A 299 -6.32 -5.43 16.79
N GLU A 300 -7.50 -5.96 17.10
CA GLU A 300 -7.87 -6.42 18.45
C GLU A 300 -7.03 -7.60 18.92
N GLU A 301 -6.80 -8.60 18.06
CA GLU A 301 -5.95 -9.76 18.34
C GLU A 301 -4.50 -9.34 18.65
N HIS A 302 -3.99 -8.31 18.01
CA HIS A 302 -2.64 -7.78 18.28
C HIS A 302 -2.56 -7.14 19.67
N HIS A 303 -3.50 -6.30 20.02
CA HIS A 303 -3.52 -5.64 21.34
C HIS A 303 -3.64 -6.64 22.49
N ALA A 304 -4.45 -7.69 22.33
CA ALA A 304 -4.62 -8.73 23.33
C ALA A 304 -3.30 -9.48 23.62
N GLU A 305 -2.50 -9.78 22.58
CA GLU A 305 -1.21 -10.46 22.77
C GLU A 305 -0.14 -9.54 23.37
N ASP A 306 -0.10 -8.26 22.99
CA ASP A 306 0.83 -7.27 23.58
C ASP A 306 0.53 -7.07 25.08
N ASP A 307 -0.75 -7.08 25.49
CA ASP A 307 -1.17 -7.01 26.88
C ASP A 307 -0.79 -8.27 27.67
N GLU A 308 -0.90 -9.45 27.06
CA GLU A 308 -0.47 -10.71 27.67
C GLU A 308 1.06 -10.78 27.84
N GLU A 309 1.84 -10.39 26.83
CA GLU A 309 3.31 -10.32 26.91
C GLU A 309 3.76 -9.31 27.96
N SER A 310 3.14 -8.13 28.01
CA SER A 310 3.43 -7.10 29.03
C SER A 310 3.11 -7.59 30.44
N SER A 311 1.98 -8.28 30.62
CA SER A 311 1.57 -8.84 31.92
C SER A 311 2.45 -10.02 32.36
N ALA A 312 2.97 -10.80 31.42
CA ALA A 312 3.90 -11.91 31.69
C ALA A 312 5.27 -11.36 32.11
N PHE A 313 5.74 -10.29 31.45
CA PHE A 313 7.00 -9.61 31.81
C PHE A 313 6.93 -8.96 33.19
N GLY A 314 5.81 -8.32 33.54
CA GLY A 314 5.55 -7.75 34.86
C GLY A 314 5.55 -8.81 35.97
N ARG A 315 4.98 -9.99 35.74
CA ARG A 315 5.01 -11.11 36.68
C ARG A 315 6.39 -11.74 36.85
N ALA A 316 7.23 -11.75 35.82
CA ALA A 316 8.61 -12.26 35.90
C ALA A 316 9.54 -11.34 36.71
N THR A 317 9.27 -10.03 36.76
CA THR A 317 10.07 -9.06 37.55
C THR A 317 9.67 -9.00 39.02
N GLU A 318 8.48 -9.45 39.42
CA GLU A 318 8.04 -9.51 40.82
C GLU A 318 8.56 -10.75 41.56
N THR A 319 9.11 -11.77 40.90
CA THR A 319 9.64 -12.98 41.53
C THR A 319 11.16 -12.99 41.73
N SER A 320 11.85 -11.87 41.52
CA SER A 320 13.26 -11.77 41.86
C SER A 320 13.44 -11.60 43.36
N THR A 321 13.71 -12.71 44.06
CA THR A 321 14.14 -12.75 45.47
C THR A 321 15.37 -11.85 45.66
N PRO A 322 15.41 -10.99 46.71
CA PRO A 322 16.60 -10.16 46.96
C PRO A 322 17.83 -11.04 47.21
N LEU A 323 18.85 -10.85 46.40
CA LEU A 323 20.17 -11.42 46.64
C LEU A 323 20.70 -10.88 47.98
N THR A 324 20.75 -11.74 49.00
CA THR A 324 21.42 -11.46 50.25
C THR A 324 22.93 -11.41 50.01
N PHE A 325 23.50 -10.23 50.17
CA PHE A 325 24.96 -10.01 50.13
C PHE A 325 25.58 -10.66 51.34
N VAL A 326 26.40 -11.70 51.17
CA VAL A 326 27.32 -12.24 52.18
C VAL A 326 28.66 -11.57 51.93
N PRO A 327 29.23 -10.86 52.93
CA PRO A 327 30.59 -10.31 52.80
C PRO A 327 31.63 -11.44 52.83
N VAL A 328 32.50 -11.50 51.84
CA VAL A 328 33.70 -12.36 51.87
C VAL A 328 34.86 -11.50 52.30
N ASP A 329 35.39 -11.84 53.49
CA ASP A 329 36.61 -11.26 54.04
C ASP A 329 37.80 -11.62 53.13
N GLY A 330 38.66 -10.61 52.94
CA GLY A 330 39.87 -10.72 52.15
C GLY A 330 40.98 -11.50 52.83
N ASN A 331 41.73 -12.25 52.08
CA ASN A 331 43.20 -12.30 52.11
C ASN A 331 43.74 -13.36 51.15
N GLY A 332 44.82 -13.07 50.48
CA GLY A 332 45.64 -14.09 49.84
C GLY A 332 46.16 -13.72 48.44
N ALA A 333 47.30 -13.08 48.47
CA ALA A 333 48.16 -12.79 47.37
C ALA A 333 48.79 -14.01 46.70
N GLN A 334 49.17 -13.83 45.45
CA GLN A 334 50.43 -14.27 44.76
C GLN A 334 50.20 -15.00 43.44
N GLN A 335 50.55 -14.34 42.37
CA GLN A 335 51.72 -14.47 41.47
C GLN A 335 51.69 -15.52 40.35
N SER A 336 52.00 -14.96 39.23
CA SER A 336 52.80 -15.45 38.07
C SER A 336 52.09 -16.46 37.14
N SER A 337 52.25 -16.43 35.83
CA SER A 337 53.30 -15.95 34.91
C SER A 337 52.81 -15.97 33.48
N ALA A 338 53.45 -15.17 32.68
CA ALA A 338 53.32 -15.02 31.25
C ALA A 338 53.62 -16.28 30.43
N ALA A 339 52.98 -16.43 29.28
CA ALA A 339 53.61 -16.98 28.08
C ALA A 339 52.93 -16.52 26.81
N THR A 340 53.59 -15.65 26.13
CA THR A 340 53.53 -15.22 24.75
C THR A 340 53.65 -16.38 23.77
N ARG A 341 52.88 -16.41 22.69
CA ARG A 341 53.32 -16.84 21.36
C ARG A 341 52.33 -16.45 20.29
N GLN A 342 52.71 -15.51 19.45
CA GLN A 342 52.44 -15.36 18.03
C GLN A 342 53.60 -15.95 17.22
N PRO A 343 53.59 -15.95 15.88
CA PRO A 343 52.62 -16.32 14.84
C PRO A 343 53.25 -17.28 13.81
N SER A 344 52.50 -17.75 12.83
CA SER A 344 53.10 -18.10 11.53
C SER A 344 52.02 -18.25 10.44
N ASP A 345 52.00 -17.29 9.49
CA ASP A 345 51.73 -17.56 8.08
C ASP A 345 52.87 -18.37 7.47
N PRO A 346 52.67 -19.15 6.38
CA PRO A 346 52.86 -18.63 5.06
C PRO A 346 51.92 -19.23 3.96
N ALA A 347 51.42 -18.40 3.06
CA ALA A 347 51.80 -18.25 1.65
C ALA A 347 51.66 -19.45 0.69
N ALA A 348 50.85 -19.21 -0.33
CA ALA A 348 51.10 -19.27 -1.77
C ALA A 348 50.86 -20.57 -2.57
N ASP A 349 50.35 -20.28 -3.76
CA ASP A 349 50.34 -21.04 -5.04
C ASP A 349 49.11 -21.95 -5.24
N GLY A 350 48.31 -21.77 -6.24
CA GLY A 350 48.47 -21.49 -7.66
C GLY A 350 47.52 -22.37 -8.45
N GLU A 351 46.76 -21.83 -9.25
CA GLU A 351 46.21 -22.02 -10.59
C GLU A 351 44.78 -21.43 -10.71
#